data_97871be602e49d9fb4a00bda7df11cf6
#
_entry.id   97871be602e49d9fb4a00bda7df11cf6
#
_cell.length_a   1.000
_cell.length_b   1.000
_cell.length_c   1.000
_cell.angle_alpha   90.00
_cell.angle_beta   90.00
_cell.angle_gamma   90.00
#
_symmetry.space_group_name_H-M   'P 1'
#
loop_
_entity.id
_entity.type
_entity.pdbx_description
1 polymer ?
#
loop_
_entity_poly.entity_id
_entity_poly.type
_entity_poly.pdbx_seq_one_letter_code
_entity_poly.pdbx_strand_id
1 'polypeptide(L)'
;MRLSVLLKAQELAQMGILYAPANFLSASQGDLLKFCNGCGAADSWFRPPNRIYGTLIVYACIIHDWQYSFGLTNEDKEEDDRVFRNNMNRLVTRDAHKWYKPTKLQRIRVNIYYTAVKRYGGEAFWVGKN
;
A
#
# COMPACT_ATOMS: atom_id res chain seq x y z
N MET A 1 -4.02 12.99 -4.67
CA MET A 1 -4.72 12.03 -3.79
C MET A 1 -5.67 12.78 -2.89
N ARG A 2 -6.89 12.32 -2.77
CA ARG A 2 -7.89 12.99 -1.91
C ARG A 2 -7.56 12.77 -0.44
N LEU A 3 -7.63 13.83 0.35
CA LEU A 3 -7.39 13.77 1.79
C LEU A 3 -8.32 12.76 2.48
N SER A 4 -9.57 12.67 2.08
CA SER A 4 -10.52 11.72 2.67
C SER A 4 -10.06 10.26 2.54
N VAL A 5 -9.42 9.91 1.43
CA VAL A 5 -8.88 8.55 1.20
C VAL A 5 -7.67 8.32 2.10
N LEU A 6 -6.78 9.30 2.23
CA LEU A 6 -5.62 9.22 3.11
C LEU A 6 -6.04 9.06 4.58
N LEU A 7 -7.03 9.83 5.02
CA LEU A 7 -7.55 9.73 6.38
C LEU A 7 -8.23 8.39 6.64
N LYS A 8 -8.89 7.82 5.62
CA LYS A 8 -9.48 6.48 5.75
C LYS A 8 -8.41 5.42 5.92
N ALA A 9 -7.32 5.50 5.16
CA ALA A 9 -6.18 4.59 5.32
C ALA A 9 -5.61 4.69 6.75
N GLN A 10 -5.42 5.91 7.25
CA GLN A 10 -4.92 6.14 8.60
C GLN A 10 -5.89 5.56 9.65
N GLU A 11 -7.19 5.78 9.48
CA GLU A 11 -8.21 5.23 10.38
C GLU A 11 -8.16 3.69 10.41
N LEU A 12 -8.08 3.04 9.24
CA LEU A 12 -8.00 1.58 9.16
C LEU A 12 -6.76 1.04 9.86
N ALA A 13 -5.64 1.76 9.76
CA ALA A 13 -4.42 1.40 10.47
C ALA A 13 -4.56 1.63 11.98
N GLN A 14 -5.17 2.74 12.41
CA GLN A 14 -5.43 3.02 13.83
C GLN A 14 -6.35 1.96 14.45
N MET A 15 -7.28 1.44 13.67
CA MET A 15 -8.20 0.37 14.11
C MET A 15 -7.56 -1.03 14.09
N GLY A 16 -6.32 -1.15 13.62
CA GLY A 16 -5.65 -2.45 13.52
C GLY A 16 -6.09 -3.32 12.35
N ILE A 17 -6.92 -2.81 11.46
CA ILE A 17 -7.34 -3.54 10.25
C ILE A 17 -6.17 -3.66 9.28
N LEU A 18 -5.37 -2.60 9.14
CA LEU A 18 -4.15 -2.60 8.37
C LEU A 18 -2.96 -2.38 9.29
N TYR A 19 -1.80 -2.92 8.92
CA TYR A 19 -0.55 -2.62 9.59
C TYR A 19 0.06 -1.35 9.02
N ALA A 20 0.55 -0.47 9.91
CA ALA A 20 1.31 0.70 9.52
C ALA A 20 2.28 1.06 10.65
N PRO A 21 3.40 1.73 10.33
CA PRO A 21 4.32 2.19 11.38
C PRO A 21 3.71 3.30 12.23
N ALA A 22 4.24 3.46 13.45
CA ALA A 22 3.70 4.42 14.41
C ALA A 22 3.64 5.85 13.87
N ASN A 23 4.63 6.26 13.10
CA ASN A 23 4.66 7.61 12.55
C ASN A 23 3.53 7.87 11.52
N PHE A 24 3.03 6.82 10.86
CA PHE A 24 1.85 6.94 10.00
C PHE A 24 0.58 7.13 10.82
N LEU A 25 0.46 6.41 11.93
CA LEU A 25 -0.72 6.47 12.79
C LEU A 25 -0.95 7.87 13.37
N SER A 26 0.12 8.61 13.61
CA SER A 26 0.07 9.97 14.18
C SER A 26 0.40 11.06 13.17
N ALA A 27 0.48 10.73 11.87
CA ALA A 27 0.87 11.67 10.84
C ALA A 27 -0.15 12.83 10.70
N SER A 28 0.36 14.02 10.45
CA SER A 28 -0.48 15.17 10.11
C SER A 28 -1.07 15.04 8.72
N GLN A 29 -2.15 15.76 8.46
CA GLN A 29 -2.75 15.80 7.13
C GLN A 29 -1.75 16.29 6.08
N GLY A 30 -0.93 17.28 6.43
CA GLY A 30 0.10 17.79 5.53
C GLY A 30 1.13 16.74 5.15
N ASP A 31 1.58 15.94 6.11
CA ASP A 31 2.55 14.88 5.85
C ASP A 31 1.92 13.75 5.05
N LEU A 32 0.68 13.38 5.32
CA LEU A 32 -0.01 12.38 4.51
C LEU A 32 -0.09 12.81 3.05
N LEU A 33 -0.46 14.07 2.79
CA LEU A 33 -0.52 14.60 1.43
C LEU A 33 0.85 14.66 0.77
N LYS A 34 1.90 14.94 1.55
CA LYS A 34 3.27 15.06 1.04
C LYS A 34 3.86 13.72 0.62
N PHE A 35 3.65 12.67 1.41
CA PHE A 35 4.37 11.40 1.27
C PHE A 35 3.56 10.27 0.65
N CYS A 36 2.26 10.45 0.37
CA CYS A 36 1.40 9.39 -0.13
C CYS A 36 0.82 9.73 -1.49
N ASN A 37 1.12 8.89 -2.48
CA ASN A 37 0.61 9.04 -3.85
C ASN A 37 -0.45 7.99 -4.23
N GLY A 38 -0.67 6.98 -3.39
CA GLY A 38 -1.59 5.88 -3.67
C GLY A 38 -0.96 4.80 -4.54
N CYS A 39 -1.77 4.10 -5.34
CA CYS A 39 -1.28 2.99 -6.15
C CYS A 39 -0.54 3.50 -7.38
N GLY A 40 0.77 3.49 -7.30
CA GLY A 40 1.65 3.92 -8.38
C GLY A 40 1.89 5.42 -8.41
N ALA A 41 3.16 5.82 -8.39
CA ALA A 41 3.54 7.21 -8.56
C ALA A 41 3.32 7.64 -10.02
N ALA A 42 3.20 8.96 -10.24
CA ALA A 42 2.95 9.50 -11.58
C ALA A 42 3.98 9.05 -12.62
N ASP A 43 5.23 8.87 -12.20
CA ASP A 43 6.33 8.47 -13.08
C ASP A 43 6.62 6.97 -13.04
N SER A 44 5.87 6.20 -12.29
CA SER A 44 6.09 4.76 -12.19
C SER A 44 5.57 4.05 -13.43
N TRP A 45 6.37 3.13 -13.98
CA TRP A 45 5.91 2.24 -15.04
C TRP A 45 4.92 1.19 -14.51
N PHE A 46 4.95 0.91 -13.18
CA PHE A 46 4.03 -0.03 -12.55
C PHE A 46 2.96 0.74 -11.77
N ARG A 47 1.73 0.62 -12.26
CA ARG A 47 0.57 1.28 -11.66
C ARG A 47 -0.54 0.27 -11.43
N PRO A 48 -0.58 -0.41 -10.29
CA PRO A 48 -1.68 -1.31 -10.01
C PRO A 48 -2.98 -0.50 -9.92
N PRO A 49 -4.11 -1.09 -10.30
CA PRO A 49 -5.41 -0.43 -10.12
C PRO A 49 -5.71 -0.26 -8.63
N ASN A 50 -6.59 0.68 -8.31
CA ASN A 50 -7.02 0.89 -6.92
C ASN A 50 -7.86 -0.28 -6.38
N ARG A 51 -8.38 -1.13 -7.26
CA ARG A 51 -9.24 -2.25 -6.89
C ARG A 51 -8.76 -3.55 -7.52
N ILE A 52 -8.96 -4.65 -6.79
CA ILE A 52 -8.76 -6.01 -7.30
C ILE A 52 -10.11 -6.71 -7.25
N TYR A 53 -10.73 -6.93 -8.43
CA TYR A 53 -12.06 -7.55 -8.52
C TYR A 53 -13.04 -6.96 -7.50
N GLY A 54 -13.11 -5.62 -7.46
CA GLY A 54 -14.01 -4.89 -6.59
C GLY A 54 -13.54 -4.62 -5.17
N THR A 55 -12.47 -5.25 -4.71
CA THR A 55 -11.88 -4.95 -3.40
C THR A 55 -10.93 -3.77 -3.53
N LEU A 56 -11.17 -2.75 -2.74
CA LEU A 56 -10.37 -1.52 -2.77
C LEU A 56 -9.06 -1.75 -2.03
N ILE A 57 -7.93 -1.68 -2.76
CA ILE A 57 -6.59 -1.89 -2.20
C ILE A 57 -5.79 -0.59 -2.07
N VAL A 58 -6.35 0.54 -2.46
CA VAL A 58 -5.65 1.83 -2.44
C VAL A 58 -5.06 2.15 -1.07
N TYR A 59 -5.71 1.72 0.00
CA TYR A 59 -5.24 1.96 1.37
C TYR A 59 -3.91 1.25 1.65
N ALA A 60 -3.72 0.05 1.10
CA ALA A 60 -2.45 -0.66 1.18
C ALA A 60 -1.35 0.08 0.41
N CYS A 61 -1.69 0.65 -0.75
CA CYS A 61 -0.76 1.43 -1.55
C CYS A 61 -0.33 2.72 -0.83
N ILE A 62 -1.25 3.36 -0.14
CA ILE A 62 -0.97 4.58 0.64
C ILE A 62 0.07 4.31 1.72
N ILE A 63 -0.12 3.24 2.49
CA ILE A 63 0.83 2.86 3.54
C ILE A 63 2.18 2.49 2.94
N HIS A 64 2.19 1.77 1.81
CA HIS A 64 3.42 1.40 1.10
C HIS A 64 4.20 2.64 0.67
N ASP A 65 3.53 3.65 0.10
CA ASP A 65 4.16 4.92 -0.28
C ASP A 65 4.78 5.62 0.93
N TRP A 66 4.05 5.64 2.05
CA TRP A 66 4.55 6.21 3.29
C TRP A 66 5.83 5.52 3.73
N GLN A 67 5.80 4.18 3.79
CA GLN A 67 6.96 3.40 4.21
C GLN A 67 8.15 3.62 3.27
N TYR A 68 7.90 3.64 1.97
CA TYR A 68 8.95 3.91 0.98
C TYR A 68 9.62 5.26 1.21
N SER A 69 8.86 6.26 1.62
CA SER A 69 9.41 7.61 1.84
C SER A 69 10.40 7.65 3.01
N PHE A 70 10.28 6.75 3.98
CA PHE A 70 11.11 6.75 5.20
C PHE A 70 12.13 5.62 5.24
N GLY A 71 12.05 4.63 4.38
CA GLY A 71 13.01 3.53 4.35
C GLY A 71 14.39 4.01 3.89
N LEU A 72 15.45 3.39 4.41
CA LEU A 72 16.84 3.78 4.15
C LEU A 72 17.73 2.63 3.66
N THR A 73 17.26 1.38 3.78
CA THR A 73 18.08 0.19 3.46
C THR A 73 17.31 -0.76 2.55
N ASN A 74 18.02 -1.71 1.95
CA ASN A 74 17.37 -2.79 1.18
C ASN A 74 16.45 -3.62 2.04
N GLU A 75 16.81 -3.83 3.30
CA GLU A 75 15.98 -4.57 4.26
C GLU A 75 14.69 -3.81 4.55
N ASP A 76 14.75 -2.48 4.64
CA ASP A 76 13.55 -1.64 4.79
C ASP A 76 12.62 -1.82 3.60
N LYS A 77 13.16 -1.82 2.39
CA LYS A 77 12.36 -2.02 1.18
C LYS A 77 11.69 -3.40 1.17
N GLU A 78 12.43 -4.45 1.53
CA GLU A 78 11.88 -5.80 1.60
C GLU A 78 10.73 -5.88 2.61
N GLU A 79 10.89 -5.26 3.76
CA GLU A 79 9.86 -5.20 4.78
C GLU A 79 8.65 -4.40 4.30
N ASP A 80 8.87 -3.27 3.66
CA ASP A 80 7.81 -2.43 3.11
C ASP A 80 6.98 -3.17 2.07
N ASP A 81 7.64 -3.93 1.20
CA ASP A 81 6.98 -4.73 0.17
C ASP A 81 6.19 -5.90 0.79
N ARG A 82 6.75 -6.51 1.83
CA ARG A 82 6.06 -7.58 2.57
C ARG A 82 4.80 -7.06 3.26
N VAL A 83 4.88 -5.89 3.87
CA VAL A 83 3.72 -5.24 4.51
C VAL A 83 2.67 -4.90 3.46
N PHE A 84 3.08 -4.42 2.31
CA PHE A 84 2.18 -4.14 1.19
C PHE A 84 1.36 -5.38 0.81
N ARG A 85 2.04 -6.52 0.61
CA ARG A 85 1.36 -7.78 0.32
C ARG A 85 0.39 -8.17 1.43
N ASN A 86 0.84 -8.08 2.68
CA ASN A 86 0.02 -8.48 3.83
C ASN A 86 -1.21 -7.58 3.96
N ASN A 87 -1.06 -6.27 3.75
CA ASN A 87 -2.18 -5.34 3.81
C ASN A 87 -3.19 -5.57 2.68
N MET A 88 -2.72 -5.84 1.47
CA MET A 88 -3.62 -6.22 0.38
C MET A 88 -4.42 -7.49 0.74
N ASN A 89 -3.75 -8.50 1.30
CA ASN A 89 -4.40 -9.73 1.72
C ASN A 89 -5.39 -9.51 2.88
N ARG A 90 -5.10 -8.59 3.79
CA ARG A 90 -6.04 -8.22 4.85
C ARG A 90 -7.31 -7.60 4.29
N LEU A 91 -7.18 -6.75 3.27
CA LEU A 91 -8.33 -6.14 2.61
C LEU A 91 -9.15 -7.18 1.85
N VAL A 92 -8.49 -8.11 1.16
CA VAL A 92 -9.15 -9.24 0.49
C VAL A 92 -9.90 -10.10 1.51
N THR A 93 -9.26 -10.43 2.62
CA THR A 93 -9.87 -11.24 3.70
C THR A 93 -11.08 -10.53 4.28
N ARG A 94 -11.00 -9.22 4.47
CA ARG A 94 -12.11 -8.43 5.00
C ARG A 94 -13.35 -8.49 4.10
N ASP A 95 -13.15 -8.54 2.79
CA ASP A 95 -14.23 -8.65 1.81
C ASP A 95 -14.68 -10.10 1.54
N ALA A 96 -13.95 -11.10 2.02
CA ALA A 96 -14.17 -12.51 1.68
C ALA A 96 -15.54 -13.06 2.13
N HIS A 97 -16.18 -12.40 3.12
CA HIS A 97 -17.53 -12.78 3.55
C HIS A 97 -18.59 -12.53 2.47
N LYS A 98 -18.27 -11.73 1.48
CA LYS A 98 -19.18 -11.47 0.34
C LYS A 98 -19.03 -12.63 -0.64
N TRP A 99 -20.07 -13.45 -0.77
CA TRP A 99 -20.03 -14.69 -1.56
C TRP A 99 -19.61 -14.50 -3.02
N TYR A 100 -19.86 -13.32 -3.59
CA TYR A 100 -19.52 -13.02 -4.98
C TYR A 100 -18.06 -12.60 -5.19
N LYS A 101 -17.25 -12.50 -4.14
CA LYS A 101 -15.85 -12.09 -4.27
C LYS A 101 -14.97 -13.26 -4.69
N PRO A 102 -14.22 -13.14 -5.80
CA PRO A 102 -13.35 -14.22 -6.28
C PRO A 102 -12.02 -14.22 -5.52
N THR A 103 -12.05 -14.63 -4.25
CA THR A 103 -10.93 -14.52 -3.33
C THR A 103 -9.64 -15.15 -3.85
N LYS A 104 -9.72 -16.33 -4.49
CA LYS A 104 -8.52 -16.98 -5.05
C LYS A 104 -7.88 -16.13 -6.15
N LEU A 105 -8.69 -15.56 -7.05
CA LEU A 105 -8.20 -14.70 -8.11
C LEU A 105 -7.63 -13.41 -7.54
N GLN A 106 -8.25 -12.86 -6.50
CA GLN A 106 -7.75 -11.68 -5.80
C GLN A 106 -6.37 -11.93 -5.21
N ARG A 107 -6.14 -13.09 -4.57
CA ARG A 107 -4.83 -13.43 -3.98
C ARG A 107 -3.76 -13.64 -5.04
N ILE A 108 -4.12 -14.18 -6.20
CA ILE A 108 -3.19 -14.29 -7.33
C ILE A 108 -2.74 -12.89 -7.77
N ARG A 109 -3.66 -11.94 -7.87
CA ARG A 109 -3.34 -10.55 -8.22
C ARG A 109 -2.49 -9.88 -7.16
N VAL A 110 -2.75 -10.11 -5.88
CA VAL A 110 -1.91 -9.60 -4.79
C VAL A 110 -0.47 -10.05 -4.99
N ASN A 111 -0.26 -11.34 -5.29
CA ASN A 111 1.09 -11.86 -5.49
C ASN A 111 1.76 -11.28 -6.74
N ILE A 112 1.00 -11.02 -7.81
CA ILE A 112 1.52 -10.35 -9.00
C ILE A 112 2.00 -8.94 -8.65
N TYR A 113 1.22 -8.18 -7.92
CA TYR A 113 1.58 -6.80 -7.53
C TYR A 113 2.74 -6.78 -6.57
N TYR A 114 2.78 -7.71 -5.60
CA TYR A 114 3.92 -7.86 -4.70
C TYR A 114 5.20 -8.16 -5.47
N THR A 115 5.16 -9.12 -6.41
CA THR A 115 6.32 -9.47 -7.24
C THR A 115 6.79 -8.26 -8.06
N ALA A 116 5.86 -7.48 -8.58
CA ALA A 116 6.20 -6.30 -9.36
C ALA A 116 6.95 -5.24 -8.53
N VAL A 117 6.45 -4.90 -7.32
CA VAL A 117 7.15 -3.93 -6.48
C VAL A 117 8.48 -4.47 -5.97
N LYS A 118 8.55 -5.75 -5.66
CA LYS A 118 9.78 -6.41 -5.22
C LYS A 118 10.88 -6.31 -6.28
N ARG A 119 10.53 -6.56 -7.54
CA ARG A 119 11.51 -6.56 -8.64
C ARG A 119 11.81 -5.18 -9.17
N TYR A 120 10.82 -4.31 -9.22
CA TYR A 120 10.91 -3.07 -10.00
C TYR A 120 10.63 -1.80 -9.18
N GLY A 121 10.33 -1.92 -7.89
CA GLY A 121 10.05 -0.77 -7.02
C GLY A 121 11.29 -0.01 -6.55
N GLY A 122 12.50 -0.49 -6.90
CA GLY A 122 13.74 0.09 -6.41
C GLY A 122 13.91 1.55 -6.77
N GLU A 123 13.58 1.94 -7.99
CA GLU A 123 13.68 3.33 -8.43
C GLU A 123 12.81 4.25 -7.55
N ALA A 124 11.57 3.86 -7.30
CA ALA A 124 10.66 4.64 -6.45
C ALA A 124 11.14 4.67 -5.00
N PHE A 125 11.67 3.54 -4.50
CA PHE A 125 12.17 3.49 -3.12
C PHE A 125 13.38 4.37 -2.91
N TRP A 126 14.34 4.33 -3.84
CA TRP A 126 15.63 5.01 -3.69
C TRP A 126 15.65 6.47 -4.15
N VAL A 127 14.58 6.96 -4.77
CA VAL A 127 14.54 8.34 -5.27
C VAL A 127 14.83 9.32 -4.13
N GLY A 128 15.77 10.23 -4.37
CA GLY A 128 16.14 11.27 -3.41
C GLY A 128 16.92 10.82 -2.18
N LYS A 129 17.37 9.57 -2.11
CA LYS A 129 18.01 9.01 -0.90
C LYS A 129 19.53 8.85 -0.99
N ASN A 130 20.11 9.25 -2.05
CA ASN A 130 21.56 9.20 -2.19
C ASN A 130 22.16 10.58 -2.28
#